data_8e0e208cacff1fc0f80ef839a103958c
#
_entry.id   8e0e208cacff1fc0f80ef839a103958c
#
_cell.length_a   1.000
_cell.length_b   1.000
_cell.length_c   1.000
_cell.angle_alpha   90.00
_cell.angle_beta   90.00
_cell.angle_gamma   90.00
#
_symmetry.space_group_name_H-M   'P 1'
#
loop_
_entity.id
_entity.type
_entity.pdbx_description
1 polymer ?
#
loop_
_entity_poly.entity_id
_entity_poly.type
_entity_poly.pdbx_seq_one_letter_code
_entity_poly.pdbx_strand_id
1 'polypeptide(L)'
;ADANGDHSFLITERYRVYSPLPEQLPAERGQPGTDFVSGLITVLEMPLAAIVDTFPELAKTILEQSLTSQEDDNYTNISYKVFNVGVVNYTDAIAIEAAFDMRQTIAAIERSFSVADSLFAQGFVHTAPVAIRFVKASDALIATQQGRDTMFMEVISLRDSKGARPVMITHQNTYLREFGSRPHWGLDLNTLTSEAQLRALYPKWETWKTQYRYFNATGTFDGK
;
A
#
# COMPACT_ATOMS: atom_id res chain seq x y z
N ALA A 1 9.30 14.57 0.32
CA ALA A 1 9.86 15.46 -0.70
C ALA A 1 11.34 15.71 -0.42
N ASP A 2 12.13 15.98 -1.45
CA ASP A 2 13.51 16.40 -1.32
C ASP A 2 13.63 17.83 -0.78
N ALA A 3 14.86 18.40 -0.72
CA ALA A 3 15.09 19.76 -0.24
C ALA A 3 14.40 20.86 -1.07
N ASN A 4 13.99 20.53 -2.31
CA ASN A 4 13.27 21.43 -3.23
C ASN A 4 11.75 21.25 -3.18
N GLY A 5 11.24 20.28 -2.41
CA GLY A 5 9.84 19.90 -2.37
C GLY A 5 9.43 18.88 -3.44
N ASP A 6 10.38 18.32 -4.19
CA ASP A 6 10.10 17.34 -5.24
C ASP A 6 9.88 15.94 -4.66
N HIS A 7 9.04 15.15 -5.31
CA HIS A 7 8.75 13.77 -4.96
C HIS A 7 9.33 12.81 -6.00
N SER A 8 9.96 11.74 -5.53
CA SER A 8 10.54 10.71 -6.39
C SER A 8 9.55 9.56 -6.59
N PHE A 9 9.54 9.01 -7.80
CA PHE A 9 8.74 7.83 -8.16
C PHE A 9 9.64 6.75 -8.73
N LEU A 10 9.48 5.52 -8.25
CA LEU A 10 10.00 4.33 -8.90
C LEU A 10 8.88 3.68 -9.71
N ILE A 11 9.07 3.56 -11.01
CA ILE A 11 8.12 2.89 -11.91
C ILE A 11 8.67 1.50 -12.22
N THR A 12 7.89 0.47 -11.86
CA THR A 12 8.22 -0.91 -12.22
C THR A 12 7.27 -1.40 -13.30
N GLU A 13 7.80 -1.72 -14.46
CA GLU A 13 7.06 -2.31 -15.57
C GLU A 13 7.34 -3.82 -15.67
N ARG A 14 6.28 -4.61 -15.90
CA ARG A 14 6.40 -6.06 -16.03
C ARG A 14 5.72 -6.53 -17.30
N TYR A 15 6.48 -7.22 -18.13
CA TYR A 15 6.00 -7.72 -19.41
C TYR A 15 6.02 -9.25 -19.45
N ARG A 16 5.03 -9.85 -20.10
CA ARG A 16 5.07 -11.28 -20.43
C ARG A 16 5.93 -11.47 -21.67
N VAL A 17 6.98 -12.29 -21.54
CA VAL A 17 7.78 -12.75 -22.68
C VAL A 17 7.36 -14.18 -23.04
N TYR A 18 7.24 -14.47 -24.32
CA TYR A 18 6.92 -15.78 -24.87
C TYR A 18 8.16 -16.49 -25.45
N SER A 19 9.34 -15.93 -25.24
CA SER A 19 10.62 -16.53 -25.61
C SER A 19 11.01 -17.63 -24.61
N PRO A 20 11.83 -18.61 -25.00
CA PRO A 20 12.45 -19.53 -24.04
C PRO A 20 13.12 -18.75 -22.93
N LEU A 21 12.99 -19.25 -21.69
CA LEU A 21 13.71 -18.67 -20.55
C LEU A 21 15.23 -18.79 -20.77
N PRO A 22 16.03 -17.85 -20.26
CA PRO A 22 17.48 -17.99 -20.23
C PRO A 22 17.88 -19.33 -19.61
N GLU A 23 18.96 -19.91 -20.11
CA GLU A 23 19.48 -21.20 -19.62
C GLU A 23 19.82 -21.17 -18.12
N GLN A 24 20.23 -19.98 -17.63
CA GLN A 24 20.40 -19.72 -16.20
C GLN A 24 19.43 -18.59 -15.79
N LEU A 25 18.47 -18.96 -14.94
CA LEU A 25 17.63 -17.97 -14.30
C LEU A 25 18.41 -17.26 -13.19
N PRO A 26 18.26 -15.94 -13.03
CA PRO A 26 18.88 -15.23 -11.92
C PRO A 26 18.42 -15.85 -10.60
N ALA A 27 19.32 -15.88 -9.62
CA ALA A 27 19.00 -16.28 -8.25
C ALA A 27 17.83 -15.44 -7.73
N GLU A 28 17.08 -15.96 -6.76
CA GLU A 28 16.08 -15.16 -6.07
C GLU A 28 16.78 -13.93 -5.48
N ARG A 29 16.27 -12.75 -5.81
CA ARG A 29 16.87 -11.53 -5.31
C ARG A 29 16.56 -11.37 -3.83
N GLY A 30 17.59 -10.98 -3.07
CA GLY A 30 17.39 -10.39 -1.76
C GLY A 30 16.51 -9.13 -1.84
N GLN A 31 15.96 -8.71 -0.72
CA GLN A 31 15.21 -7.45 -0.69
C GLN A 31 16.20 -6.27 -0.79
N PRO A 32 16.12 -5.43 -1.82
CA PRO A 32 16.97 -4.25 -1.94
C PRO A 32 16.81 -3.33 -0.71
N GLY A 33 17.89 -2.72 -0.26
CA GLY A 33 17.89 -1.82 0.90
C GLY A 33 17.94 -2.49 2.26
N THR A 34 17.84 -3.82 2.35
CA THR A 34 17.91 -4.56 3.64
C THR A 34 19.23 -4.35 4.35
N ASP A 35 20.33 -4.25 3.63
CA ASP A 35 21.67 -4.10 4.21
C ASP A 35 21.83 -2.77 4.94
N PHE A 36 21.31 -1.68 4.35
CA PHE A 36 21.35 -0.36 4.99
C PHE A 36 20.51 -0.33 6.28
N VAL A 37 19.27 -0.84 6.22
CA VAL A 37 18.38 -0.92 7.39
C VAL A 37 18.95 -1.83 8.47
N SER A 38 19.49 -3.00 8.09
CA SER A 38 20.14 -3.92 9.02
C SER A 38 21.37 -3.31 9.67
N GLY A 39 22.14 -2.54 8.90
CA GLY A 39 23.26 -1.77 9.41
C GLY A 39 22.86 -0.74 10.48
N LEU A 40 21.80 0.04 10.22
CA LEU A 40 21.28 1.01 11.18
C LEU A 40 20.82 0.35 12.48
N ILE A 41 20.05 -0.73 12.39
CA ILE A 41 19.57 -1.51 13.56
C ILE A 41 20.75 -2.00 14.39
N THR A 42 21.79 -2.53 13.72
CA THR A 42 22.97 -3.09 14.38
C THR A 42 23.80 -1.99 15.06
N VAL A 43 24.02 -0.86 14.40
CA VAL A 43 24.86 0.21 14.92
C VAL A 43 24.18 0.96 16.07
N LEU A 44 22.87 1.18 15.98
CA LEU A 44 22.11 1.91 16.98
C LEU A 44 21.56 1.00 18.09
N GLU A 45 21.64 -0.31 17.92
CA GLU A 45 21.08 -1.32 18.84
C GLU A 45 19.59 -1.06 19.17
N MET A 46 18.84 -0.50 18.22
CA MET A 46 17.44 -0.11 18.38
C MET A 46 16.56 -0.75 17.32
N PRO A 47 15.30 -1.13 17.64
CA PRO A 47 14.32 -1.51 16.63
C PRO A 47 14.08 -0.38 15.62
N LEU A 48 13.83 -0.71 14.37
CA LEU A 48 13.65 0.27 13.30
C LEU A 48 12.56 1.33 13.63
N ALA A 49 11.45 0.91 14.24
CA ALA A 49 10.40 1.82 14.68
C ALA A 49 10.91 2.88 15.67
N ALA A 50 11.73 2.46 16.65
CA ALA A 50 12.32 3.38 17.62
C ALA A 50 13.37 4.31 16.98
N ILE A 51 14.09 3.84 15.97
CA ILE A 51 15.04 4.66 15.21
C ILE A 51 14.30 5.81 14.51
N VAL A 52 13.26 5.51 13.76
CA VAL A 52 12.49 6.54 13.02
C VAL A 52 11.71 7.48 13.94
N ASP A 53 11.27 7.00 15.10
CA ASP A 53 10.60 7.84 16.11
C ASP A 53 11.56 8.79 16.84
N THR A 54 12.80 8.37 17.01
CA THR A 54 13.85 9.17 17.68
C THR A 54 14.51 10.14 16.70
N PHE A 55 14.71 9.70 15.47
CA PHE A 55 15.39 10.45 14.40
C PHE A 55 14.51 10.53 13.15
N PRO A 56 13.44 11.34 13.14
CA PRO A 56 12.47 11.40 12.03
C PRO A 56 13.10 11.66 10.65
N GLU A 57 14.17 12.44 10.60
CA GLU A 57 14.89 12.75 9.36
C GLU A 57 15.54 11.50 8.72
N LEU A 58 15.87 10.47 9.50
CA LEU A 58 16.39 9.22 8.97
C LEU A 58 15.32 8.44 8.19
N ALA A 59 14.03 8.63 8.50
CA ALA A 59 12.95 7.99 7.75
C ALA A 59 13.04 8.36 6.27
N LYS A 60 13.31 9.63 5.94
CA LYS A 60 13.49 10.08 4.56
C LYS A 60 14.64 9.35 3.87
N THR A 61 15.81 9.30 4.50
CA THR A 61 16.97 8.60 3.95
C THR A 61 16.69 7.11 3.76
N ILE A 62 15.99 6.47 4.69
CA ILE A 62 15.60 5.05 4.58
C ILE A 62 14.68 4.84 3.38
N LEU A 63 13.69 5.72 3.19
CA LEU A 63 12.76 5.64 2.05
C LEU A 63 13.48 5.87 0.71
N GLU A 64 14.36 6.86 0.62
CA GLU A 64 15.16 7.13 -0.58
C GLU A 64 16.04 5.93 -0.92
N GLN A 65 16.76 5.37 0.04
CA GLN A 65 17.58 4.18 -0.17
C GLN A 65 16.73 2.96 -0.59
N SER A 66 15.56 2.81 -0.02
CA SER A 66 14.61 1.74 -0.40
C SER A 66 14.16 1.83 -1.86
N LEU A 67 13.98 3.04 -2.40
CA LEU A 67 13.63 3.25 -3.80
C LEU A 67 14.85 3.11 -4.72
N THR A 68 15.94 3.80 -4.41
CA THR A 68 17.16 3.81 -5.22
C THR A 68 17.79 2.42 -5.37
N SER A 69 17.69 1.59 -4.34
CA SER A 69 18.19 0.21 -4.41
C SER A 69 17.44 -0.68 -5.40
N GLN A 70 16.32 -0.23 -5.93
CA GLN A 70 15.51 -0.95 -6.92
C GLN A 70 15.63 -0.35 -8.33
N GLU A 71 16.39 0.74 -8.50
CA GLU A 71 16.67 1.31 -9.82
C GLU A 71 17.49 0.34 -10.66
N ASP A 72 17.29 0.41 -11.99
CA ASP A 72 17.98 -0.43 -12.99
C ASP A 72 17.85 -1.94 -12.78
N ASP A 73 16.86 -2.35 -12.03
CA ASP A 73 16.58 -3.74 -11.74
C ASP A 73 15.84 -4.42 -12.88
N ASN A 74 16.60 -4.89 -13.88
CA ASN A 74 16.07 -5.50 -15.09
C ASN A 74 16.41 -7.00 -15.15
N TYR A 75 15.37 -7.87 -15.06
CA TYR A 75 15.56 -9.32 -15.13
C TYR A 75 14.34 -10.05 -15.69
N THR A 76 14.57 -11.24 -16.24
CA THR A 76 13.52 -12.15 -16.70
C THR A 76 13.50 -13.40 -15.83
N ASN A 77 12.33 -13.79 -15.36
CA ASN A 77 12.17 -15.02 -14.57
C ASN A 77 10.76 -15.62 -14.77
N ILE A 78 10.51 -16.76 -14.14
CA ILE A 78 9.17 -17.39 -14.14
C ILE A 78 8.19 -16.44 -13.43
N SER A 79 6.97 -16.32 -13.97
CA SER A 79 6.00 -15.30 -13.55
C SER A 79 5.73 -15.26 -12.05
N TYR A 80 5.61 -16.42 -11.39
CA TYR A 80 5.36 -16.43 -9.95
C TYR A 80 6.54 -15.89 -9.13
N LYS A 81 7.79 -16.03 -9.62
CA LYS A 81 8.98 -15.44 -8.97
C LYS A 81 9.07 -13.94 -9.18
N VAL A 82 8.67 -13.45 -10.37
CA VAL A 82 8.62 -12.02 -10.67
C VAL A 82 7.52 -11.30 -9.87
N PHE A 83 6.40 -11.98 -9.65
CA PHE A 83 5.25 -11.42 -8.92
C PHE A 83 5.31 -11.66 -7.41
N ASN A 84 6.25 -12.46 -6.93
CA ASN A 84 6.42 -12.72 -5.50
C ASN A 84 7.19 -11.56 -4.85
N VAL A 85 6.52 -10.43 -4.68
CA VAL A 85 7.09 -9.20 -4.10
C VAL A 85 7.06 -9.17 -2.57
N GLY A 86 6.56 -10.22 -1.92
CA GLY A 86 6.33 -10.24 -0.48
C GLY A 86 7.00 -11.41 0.25
N VAL A 87 8.17 -11.86 -0.20
CA VAL A 87 8.76 -13.12 0.28
C VAL A 87 9.15 -13.10 1.76
N VAL A 88 9.55 -11.96 2.30
CA VAL A 88 9.92 -11.89 3.72
C VAL A 88 9.62 -10.49 4.27
N ASN A 89 8.65 -10.39 5.16
CA ASN A 89 8.48 -9.21 6.01
C ASN A 89 9.35 -9.38 7.25
N TYR A 90 10.50 -8.74 7.29
CA TYR A 90 11.38 -8.72 8.47
C TYR A 90 10.86 -7.83 9.59
N THR A 91 9.87 -6.98 9.30
CA THR A 91 9.33 -6.01 10.24
C THR A 91 7.82 -6.14 10.34
N ASP A 92 7.29 -6.05 11.55
CA ASP A 92 5.84 -6.02 11.75
C ASP A 92 5.29 -4.68 11.25
N ALA A 93 4.32 -4.74 10.34
CA ALA A 93 3.74 -3.59 9.69
C ALA A 93 2.21 -3.62 9.74
N ILE A 94 1.62 -2.44 9.64
CA ILE A 94 0.20 -2.25 9.35
C ILE A 94 0.06 -1.53 8.03
N ALA A 95 -1.01 -1.81 7.32
CA ALA A 95 -1.27 -1.22 6.01
C ALA A 95 -2.75 -0.89 5.82
N ILE A 96 -2.98 0.14 5.04
CA ILE A 96 -4.27 0.45 4.41
C ILE A 96 -4.06 0.50 2.91
N GLU A 97 -5.06 0.11 2.15
CA GLU A 97 -5.10 0.35 0.71
C GLU A 97 -6.47 0.91 0.34
N ALA A 98 -6.46 1.95 -0.45
CA ALA A 98 -7.67 2.60 -0.94
C ALA A 98 -7.73 2.54 -2.47
N ALA A 99 -8.93 2.32 -2.99
CA ALA A 99 -9.23 2.22 -4.41
C ALA A 99 -9.96 3.48 -4.88
N PHE A 100 -9.34 4.21 -5.78
CA PHE A 100 -9.85 5.47 -6.36
C PHE A 100 -10.34 5.25 -7.78
N ASP A 101 -11.29 6.05 -8.22
CA ASP A 101 -11.55 6.17 -9.65
C ASP A 101 -10.26 6.64 -10.36
N MET A 102 -9.88 5.98 -11.45
CA MET A 102 -8.63 6.30 -12.17
C MET A 102 -8.54 7.76 -12.60
N ARG A 103 -9.68 8.42 -12.82
CA ARG A 103 -9.74 9.85 -13.17
C ARG A 103 -9.28 10.78 -12.03
N GLN A 104 -9.28 10.30 -10.80
CA GLN A 104 -8.87 11.04 -9.61
C GLN A 104 -7.39 10.82 -9.25
N THR A 105 -6.64 10.05 -10.04
CA THR A 105 -5.27 9.61 -9.73
C THR A 105 -4.37 10.76 -9.27
N ILE A 106 -4.22 11.79 -10.09
CA ILE A 106 -3.30 12.91 -9.78
C ILE A 106 -3.75 13.64 -8.52
N ALA A 107 -5.02 14.00 -8.42
CA ALA A 107 -5.54 14.71 -7.25
C ALA A 107 -5.39 13.89 -5.95
N ALA A 108 -5.58 12.56 -6.02
CA ALA A 108 -5.42 11.69 -4.87
C ALA A 108 -3.94 11.58 -4.44
N ILE A 109 -3.01 11.52 -5.39
CA ILE A 109 -1.56 11.50 -5.12
C ILE A 109 -1.12 12.82 -4.47
N GLU A 110 -1.45 13.96 -5.08
CA GLU A 110 -1.12 15.29 -4.55
C GLU A 110 -1.69 15.49 -3.13
N ARG A 111 -2.93 15.04 -2.93
CA ARG A 111 -3.57 15.11 -1.61
C ARG A 111 -2.87 14.20 -0.59
N SER A 112 -2.42 13.03 -1.01
CA SER A 112 -1.65 12.12 -0.17
C SER A 112 -0.35 12.76 0.30
N PHE A 113 0.38 13.43 -0.59
CA PHE A 113 1.58 14.18 -0.22
C PHE A 113 1.29 15.30 0.77
N SER A 114 0.25 16.10 0.51
CA SER A 114 -0.16 17.15 1.44
C SER A 114 -0.53 16.62 2.84
N VAL A 115 -1.15 15.44 2.91
CA VAL A 115 -1.43 14.76 4.19
C VAL A 115 -0.13 14.31 4.85
N ALA A 116 0.80 13.74 4.09
CA ALA A 116 2.09 13.30 4.61
C ALA A 116 2.90 14.46 5.20
N ASP A 117 2.97 15.60 4.50
CA ASP A 117 3.65 16.81 4.96
C ASP A 117 3.03 17.36 6.26
N SER A 118 1.70 17.37 6.32
CA SER A 118 0.98 17.80 7.53
C SER A 118 1.24 16.87 8.73
N LEU A 119 1.33 15.57 8.48
CA LEU A 119 1.64 14.59 9.52
C LEU A 119 3.10 14.71 9.98
N PHE A 120 4.02 14.90 9.04
CA PHE A 120 5.43 15.12 9.35
C PHE A 120 5.63 16.35 10.23
N ALA A 121 4.96 17.46 9.93
CA ALA A 121 4.99 18.68 10.75
C ALA A 121 4.47 18.46 12.19
N GLN A 122 3.66 17.41 12.40
CA GLN A 122 3.16 16.99 13.72
C GLN A 122 4.08 15.94 14.41
N GLY A 123 5.19 15.57 13.76
CA GLY A 123 6.13 14.56 14.25
C GLY A 123 5.70 13.11 13.98
N PHE A 124 4.79 12.88 13.02
CA PHE A 124 4.39 11.56 12.54
C PHE A 124 5.00 11.30 11.17
N VAL A 125 5.84 10.29 11.07
CA VAL A 125 6.53 9.97 9.82
C VAL A 125 5.92 8.77 9.10
N HIS A 126 5.96 8.82 7.75
CA HIS A 126 5.79 7.63 6.94
C HIS A 126 7.04 6.77 7.03
N THR A 127 6.87 5.49 7.22
CA THR A 127 7.98 4.54 7.42
C THR A 127 8.16 3.55 6.28
N ALA A 128 7.36 3.71 5.21
CA ALA A 128 7.48 2.95 3.98
C ALA A 128 7.06 3.82 2.78
N PRO A 129 7.54 3.54 1.56
CA PRO A 129 7.03 4.15 0.34
C PRO A 129 5.53 3.87 0.16
N VAL A 130 4.84 4.81 -0.47
CA VAL A 130 3.45 4.58 -0.91
C VAL A 130 3.48 3.78 -2.20
N ALA A 131 2.76 2.65 -2.23
CA ALA A 131 2.66 1.83 -3.43
C ALA A 131 1.39 2.19 -4.22
N ILE A 132 1.53 2.28 -5.54
CA ILE A 132 0.43 2.59 -6.46
C ILE A 132 0.34 1.49 -7.52
N ARG A 133 -0.89 1.05 -7.81
CA ARG A 133 -1.17 0.10 -8.89
C ARG A 133 -2.46 0.45 -9.61
N PHE A 134 -2.55 0.05 -10.88
CA PHE A 134 -3.71 0.30 -11.72
C PHE A 134 -4.39 -1.01 -12.10
N VAL A 135 -5.71 -1.06 -11.98
CA VAL A 135 -6.51 -2.26 -12.21
C VAL A 135 -7.74 -1.91 -13.02
N LYS A 136 -8.05 -2.74 -14.01
CA LYS A 136 -9.26 -2.61 -14.82
C LYS A 136 -10.52 -2.85 -14.00
N ALA A 137 -11.63 -2.26 -14.45
CA ALA A 137 -12.95 -2.46 -13.89
C ALA A 137 -13.32 -3.94 -13.81
N SER A 138 -14.11 -4.29 -12.80
CA SER A 138 -14.64 -5.64 -12.59
C SER A 138 -16.15 -5.59 -12.41
N ASP A 139 -16.84 -6.67 -12.81
CA ASP A 139 -18.27 -6.84 -12.55
C ASP A 139 -18.58 -7.52 -11.21
N ALA A 140 -17.56 -7.97 -10.47
CA ALA A 140 -17.74 -8.60 -9.17
C ALA A 140 -18.42 -7.65 -8.17
N LEU A 141 -19.41 -8.16 -7.43
CA LEU A 141 -20.42 -7.36 -6.73
C LEU A 141 -19.88 -6.36 -5.72
N ILE A 142 -18.82 -6.71 -4.99
CA ILE A 142 -18.19 -5.83 -3.99
C ILE A 142 -16.68 -5.73 -4.20
N ALA A 143 -16.20 -6.00 -5.42
CA ALA A 143 -14.81 -5.71 -5.74
C ALA A 143 -14.55 -4.21 -5.60
N THR A 144 -13.40 -3.84 -5.08
CA THR A 144 -13.01 -2.43 -4.92
C THR A 144 -12.99 -1.69 -6.25
N GLN A 145 -12.67 -2.38 -7.35
CA GLN A 145 -12.72 -1.87 -8.73
C GLN A 145 -14.07 -2.13 -9.44
N GLN A 146 -15.17 -2.41 -8.70
CA GLN A 146 -16.46 -2.63 -9.32
C GLN A 146 -16.89 -1.44 -10.18
N GLY A 147 -17.10 -1.71 -11.49
CA GLY A 147 -17.69 -0.79 -12.46
C GLY A 147 -16.83 0.42 -12.82
N ARG A 148 -15.55 0.47 -12.43
CA ARG A 148 -14.64 1.56 -12.76
C ARG A 148 -13.19 1.10 -12.85
N ASP A 149 -12.44 1.60 -13.82
CA ASP A 149 -10.98 1.50 -13.82
C ASP A 149 -10.45 2.20 -12.58
N THR A 150 -9.51 1.60 -11.91
CA THR A 150 -9.19 1.95 -10.52
C THR A 150 -7.68 2.10 -10.33
N MET A 151 -7.29 3.16 -9.66
CA MET A 151 -5.98 3.31 -9.04
C MET A 151 -6.07 2.89 -7.58
N PHE A 152 -5.21 1.97 -7.17
CA PHE A 152 -5.01 1.60 -5.77
C PHE A 152 -3.82 2.33 -5.21
N MET A 153 -3.94 2.81 -4.00
CA MET A 153 -2.86 3.44 -3.25
C MET A 153 -2.78 2.77 -1.88
N GLU A 154 -1.63 2.16 -1.62
CA GLU A 154 -1.33 1.49 -0.36
C GLU A 154 -0.37 2.36 0.47
N VAL A 155 -0.72 2.57 1.72
CA VAL A 155 0.10 3.23 2.72
C VAL A 155 0.45 2.20 3.79
N ILE A 156 1.74 2.02 4.02
CA ILE A 156 2.29 1.04 4.96
C ILE A 156 3.02 1.78 6.07
N SER A 157 2.98 1.26 7.27
CA SER A 157 3.75 1.80 8.39
C SER A 157 4.23 0.69 9.32
N LEU A 158 5.41 0.88 9.91
CA LEU A 158 5.90 0.01 11.00
C LEU A 158 4.91 0.06 12.16
N ARG A 159 4.41 -1.09 12.60
CA ARG A 159 3.33 -1.22 13.58
C ARG A 159 3.59 -0.45 14.87
N ASP A 160 4.82 -0.54 15.36
CA ASP A 160 5.21 0.01 16.66
C ASP A 160 5.75 1.44 16.58
N SER A 161 5.74 2.06 15.39
CA SER A 161 6.09 3.47 15.28
C SER A 161 4.98 4.37 15.83
N LYS A 162 5.35 5.45 16.48
CA LYS A 162 4.45 6.48 17.02
C LYS A 162 3.46 7.01 15.97
N GLY A 163 3.92 7.10 14.72
CA GLY A 163 3.13 7.58 13.58
C GLY A 163 2.16 6.55 13.00
N ALA A 164 2.30 5.25 13.26
CA ALA A 164 1.58 4.21 12.56
C ALA A 164 0.06 4.43 12.51
N ARG A 165 -0.59 4.55 13.64
CA ARG A 165 -2.04 4.75 13.70
C ARG A 165 -2.51 6.12 13.18
N PRO A 166 -1.91 7.26 13.61
CA PRO A 166 -2.24 8.58 13.05
C PRO A 166 -2.13 8.64 11.53
N VAL A 167 -1.07 8.08 10.95
CA VAL A 167 -0.87 8.04 9.50
C VAL A 167 -2.00 7.26 8.83
N MET A 168 -2.29 6.03 9.28
CA MET A 168 -3.35 5.18 8.71
C MET A 168 -4.72 5.87 8.76
N ILE A 169 -5.13 6.32 9.94
CA ILE A 169 -6.46 6.91 10.17
C ILE A 169 -6.64 8.21 9.37
N THR A 170 -5.62 9.05 9.31
CA THR A 170 -5.70 10.33 8.59
C THR A 170 -5.86 10.10 7.09
N HIS A 171 -5.05 9.20 6.51
CA HIS A 171 -5.17 8.86 5.10
C HIS A 171 -6.52 8.22 4.77
N GLN A 172 -6.97 7.22 5.54
CA GLN A 172 -8.27 6.59 5.31
C GLN A 172 -9.43 7.58 5.34
N ASN A 173 -9.45 8.45 6.35
CA ASN A 173 -10.49 9.47 6.48
C ASN A 173 -10.47 10.44 5.30
N THR A 174 -9.29 10.93 4.90
CA THR A 174 -9.12 11.82 3.77
C THR A 174 -9.59 11.15 2.46
N TYR A 175 -9.11 9.95 2.20
CA TYR A 175 -9.46 9.21 0.99
C TYR A 175 -10.95 8.90 0.88
N LEU A 176 -11.57 8.49 1.98
CA LEU A 176 -13.00 8.20 2.00
C LEU A 176 -13.84 9.47 1.80
N ARG A 177 -13.54 10.54 2.53
CA ARG A 177 -14.37 11.76 2.55
C ARG A 177 -14.22 12.59 1.28
N GLU A 178 -13.00 12.75 0.78
CA GLU A 178 -12.74 13.65 -0.34
C GLU A 178 -12.90 12.97 -1.70
N PHE A 179 -12.65 11.65 -1.79
CA PHE A 179 -12.63 10.91 -3.05
C PHE A 179 -13.68 9.81 -3.16
N GLY A 180 -14.38 9.47 -2.08
CA GLY A 180 -15.26 8.30 -2.08
C GLY A 180 -14.50 7.03 -2.40
N SER A 181 -13.26 6.90 -1.91
CA SER A 181 -12.42 5.74 -2.14
C SER A 181 -13.02 4.50 -1.48
N ARG A 182 -12.77 3.34 -2.07
CA ARG A 182 -13.18 2.05 -1.53
C ARG A 182 -11.98 1.38 -0.85
N PRO A 183 -12.07 1.01 0.43
CA PRO A 183 -10.95 0.37 1.12
C PRO A 183 -10.78 -1.09 0.68
N HIS A 184 -9.57 -1.60 0.79
CA HIS A 184 -9.25 -3.00 0.55
C HIS A 184 -9.77 -3.87 1.69
N TRP A 185 -10.57 -4.90 1.36
CA TRP A 185 -11.26 -5.75 2.33
C TRP A 185 -10.35 -6.58 3.24
N GLY A 186 -9.14 -6.85 2.82
CA GLY A 186 -8.17 -7.66 3.56
C GLY A 186 -7.19 -6.87 4.44
N LEU A 187 -7.34 -5.54 4.50
CA LEU A 187 -6.48 -4.66 5.29
C LEU A 187 -7.29 -3.92 6.36
N ASP A 188 -6.68 -2.94 7.02
CA ASP A 188 -7.32 -2.18 8.09
C ASP A 188 -8.51 -1.35 7.56
N LEU A 189 -9.69 -1.51 8.18
CA LEU A 189 -10.96 -0.92 7.76
C LEU A 189 -11.54 0.06 8.82
N ASN A 190 -10.71 0.66 9.66
CA ASN A 190 -11.14 1.46 10.81
C ASN A 190 -12.13 2.58 10.49
N THR A 191 -12.21 3.06 9.25
CA THR A 191 -13.08 4.16 8.84
C THR A 191 -14.42 3.74 8.25
N LEU A 192 -14.60 2.45 7.94
CA LEU A 192 -15.88 1.89 7.51
C LEU A 192 -16.67 1.40 8.73
N THR A 193 -17.59 2.21 9.21
CA THR A 193 -18.30 1.95 10.46
C THR A 193 -19.78 1.64 10.27
N SER A 194 -20.31 1.73 9.05
CA SER A 194 -21.74 1.52 8.82
C SER A 194 -22.09 0.93 7.46
N GLU A 195 -23.20 0.18 7.39
CA GLU A 195 -23.77 -0.33 6.15
C GLU A 195 -24.17 0.82 5.18
N ALA A 196 -24.55 1.97 5.71
CA ALA A 196 -24.90 3.13 4.89
C ALA A 196 -23.69 3.63 4.06
N GLN A 197 -22.51 3.61 4.64
CA GLN A 197 -21.27 3.93 3.90
C GLN A 197 -20.99 2.89 2.80
N LEU A 198 -21.19 1.60 3.09
CA LEU A 198 -21.00 0.53 2.10
C LEU A 198 -21.99 0.66 0.93
N ARG A 199 -23.26 0.97 1.20
CA ARG A 199 -24.26 1.24 0.16
C ARG A 199 -23.87 2.41 -0.75
N ALA A 200 -23.32 3.46 -0.16
CA ALA A 200 -22.88 4.63 -0.92
C ALA A 200 -21.67 4.33 -1.82
N LEU A 201 -20.76 3.46 -1.35
CA LEU A 201 -19.53 3.10 -2.07
C LEU A 201 -19.74 2.01 -3.14
N TYR A 202 -20.66 1.07 -2.92
CA TYR A 202 -20.85 -0.11 -3.76
C TYR A 202 -22.25 -0.15 -4.37
N PRO A 203 -22.41 0.24 -5.64
CA PRO A 203 -23.73 0.30 -6.30
C PRO A 203 -24.50 -1.03 -6.33
N LYS A 204 -23.79 -2.17 -6.31
CA LYS A 204 -24.39 -3.52 -6.30
C LYS A 204 -24.48 -4.12 -4.89
N TRP A 205 -24.41 -3.31 -3.83
CA TRP A 205 -24.45 -3.77 -2.45
C TRP A 205 -25.67 -4.64 -2.13
N GLU A 206 -26.88 -4.24 -2.53
CA GLU A 206 -28.10 -5.00 -2.26
C GLU A 206 -28.12 -6.36 -2.99
N THR A 207 -27.61 -6.39 -4.22
CA THR A 207 -27.48 -7.64 -4.97
C THR A 207 -26.51 -8.58 -4.26
N TRP A 208 -25.36 -8.06 -3.83
CA TRP A 208 -24.40 -8.84 -3.05
C TRP A 208 -25.04 -9.35 -1.74
N LYS A 209 -25.72 -8.50 -1.01
CA LYS A 209 -26.36 -8.85 0.26
C LYS A 209 -27.42 -9.95 0.11
N THR A 210 -28.15 -9.95 -1.00
CA THR A 210 -29.10 -11.02 -1.34
C THR A 210 -28.39 -12.35 -1.56
N GLN A 211 -27.30 -12.34 -2.35
CA GLN A 211 -26.50 -13.55 -2.57
C GLN A 211 -25.83 -14.02 -1.28
N TYR A 212 -25.27 -13.10 -0.50
CA TYR A 212 -24.67 -13.42 0.80
C TYR A 212 -25.66 -14.16 1.71
N ARG A 213 -26.88 -13.63 1.87
CA ARG A 213 -27.92 -14.27 2.69
C ARG A 213 -28.30 -15.66 2.17
N TYR A 214 -28.37 -15.83 0.85
CA TYR A 214 -28.70 -17.11 0.25
C TYR A 214 -27.63 -18.17 0.54
N PHE A 215 -26.36 -17.84 0.34
CA PHE A 215 -25.26 -18.77 0.56
C PHE A 215 -24.86 -18.91 2.03
N ASN A 216 -25.19 -17.95 2.87
CA ASN A 216 -24.86 -17.93 4.30
C ASN A 216 -26.09 -18.16 5.20
N ALA A 217 -27.01 -19.01 4.75
CA ALA A 217 -28.25 -19.30 5.49
C ALA A 217 -28.02 -19.84 6.92
N THR A 218 -26.86 -20.45 7.15
CA THR A 218 -26.45 -21.00 8.46
C THR A 218 -25.57 -20.05 9.29
N GLY A 219 -25.24 -18.86 8.78
CA GLY A 219 -24.34 -17.93 9.45
C GLY A 219 -22.86 -18.35 9.45
N THR A 220 -22.47 -19.32 8.62
CA THR A 220 -21.10 -19.86 8.58
C THR A 220 -20.04 -18.80 8.26
N PHE A 221 -20.41 -17.80 7.46
CA PHE A 221 -19.51 -16.72 7.02
C PHE A 221 -19.73 -15.41 7.79
N ASP A 222 -20.52 -15.42 8.87
CA ASP A 222 -20.64 -14.26 9.74
C ASP A 222 -19.34 -14.12 10.54
N GLY A 223 -18.70 -12.96 10.45
CA GLY A 223 -17.54 -12.64 11.28
C GLY A 223 -17.92 -12.61 12.77
N LYS A 224 -17.00 -13.05 13.63
CA LYS A 224 -17.14 -12.94 15.09
C LYS A 224 -16.72 -11.55 15.56
#